data_2e615f1853d077cde766905e56239aed
#
_entry.id   2e615f1853d077cde766905e56239aed
#
_cell.length_a   1.000
_cell.length_b   1.000
_cell.length_c   1.000
_cell.angle_alpha   90.00
_cell.angle_beta   90.00
_cell.angle_gamma   90.00
#
_symmetry.space_group_name_H-M   'P 1'
#
loop_
_entity.id
_entity.type
_entity.pdbx_description
1 polymer ?
#
loop_
_entity_poly.entity_id
_entity_poly.type
_entity_poly.pdbx_seq_one_letter_code
_entity_poly.pdbx_strand_id
1 'polypeptide(L)'
;MKFRCKLVDKKNLMKRLSFCFLLIFFVQSKCTFVSSSSSLDAFNVQYTDKEYTSQVGTVSIAPLEALNVTQLNAVPLAQRQTYELIFDLLNSDYQYLKMKIFHCDWNWIPSKLNDLEFLSNYNEFTIADYAFSQSNFSEYVTYKTVIPKLKISGNYIICIYQDDQSAIPLFTRKFIVYENLTHIDANISTPKQPKNSRTHQKVNLKIN
;
A
#
# COMPACT_ATOMS: atom_id res chain seq x y z
N MET A 1 -5.83 76.33 43.39
CA MET A 1 -5.73 74.87 43.18
C MET A 1 -4.57 74.62 42.20
N LYS A 2 -3.37 74.21 42.71
CA LYS A 2 -2.15 74.09 41.89
C LYS A 2 -2.04 72.62 41.43
N PHE A 3 -2.16 72.35 40.13
CA PHE A 3 -1.87 71.06 39.57
C PHE A 3 -0.35 70.90 39.34
N ARG A 4 0.28 69.97 40.03
CA ARG A 4 1.68 69.57 39.79
C ARG A 4 1.70 68.47 38.68
N CYS A 5 2.25 68.83 37.54
CA CYS A 5 2.56 67.88 36.50
C CYS A 5 3.79 67.04 36.93
N LYS A 6 3.67 65.75 37.14
CA LYS A 6 4.77 64.81 37.36
C LYS A 6 5.38 64.45 36.02
N LEU A 7 6.62 64.90 35.81
CA LEU A 7 7.42 64.40 34.70
C LEU A 7 7.64 62.87 34.84
N VAL A 8 7.17 62.14 33.87
CA VAL A 8 7.42 60.70 33.78
C VAL A 8 8.78 60.53 33.07
N ASP A 9 9.73 59.88 33.79
CA ASP A 9 11.08 59.66 33.30
C ASP A 9 11.08 58.80 32.03
N LYS A 10 11.56 59.40 30.95
CA LYS A 10 11.61 58.81 29.58
C LYS A 10 12.37 57.48 29.55
N LYS A 11 13.30 57.21 30.49
CA LYS A 11 14.05 55.96 30.59
C LYS A 11 13.21 54.78 31.04
N ASN A 12 12.21 54.99 31.89
CA ASN A 12 11.33 53.90 32.34
C ASN A 12 10.25 53.55 31.31
N LEU A 13 9.86 54.51 30.45
CA LEU A 13 8.92 54.27 29.39
C LEU A 13 9.55 53.40 28.27
N MET A 14 10.80 53.63 27.92
CA MET A 14 11.51 52.84 26.91
C MET A 14 11.77 51.39 27.35
N LYS A 15 12.06 51.18 28.67
CA LYS A 15 12.23 49.81 29.22
C LYS A 15 10.90 49.01 29.20
N ARG A 16 9.78 49.67 29.48
CA ARG A 16 8.46 49.04 29.43
C ARG A 16 8.01 48.72 27.99
N LEU A 17 8.30 49.57 27.04
CA LEU A 17 8.05 49.33 25.61
C LEU A 17 8.95 48.19 25.07
N SER A 18 10.23 48.13 25.49
CA SER A 18 11.12 47.05 25.08
C SER A 18 10.67 45.68 25.63
N PHE A 19 10.13 45.66 26.86
CA PHE A 19 9.63 44.40 27.46
C PHE A 19 8.33 43.94 26.82
N CYS A 20 7.43 44.82 26.41
CA CYS A 20 6.26 44.48 25.61
C CYS A 20 6.60 43.98 24.21
N PHE A 21 7.66 44.54 23.58
CA PHE A 21 8.11 44.06 22.25
C PHE A 21 8.76 42.67 22.34
N LEU A 22 9.45 42.34 23.45
CA LEU A 22 10.04 41.03 23.70
C LEU A 22 8.95 39.96 23.97
N LEU A 23 7.85 40.33 24.62
CA LEU A 23 6.74 39.42 24.89
C LEU A 23 5.91 39.15 23.63
N ILE A 24 5.81 40.09 22.69
CA ILE A 24 5.10 39.90 21.42
C ILE A 24 5.89 38.97 20.49
N PHE A 25 7.23 38.96 20.59
CA PHE A 25 8.08 38.05 19.78
C PHE A 25 8.02 36.60 20.24
N PHE A 26 7.58 36.32 21.49
CA PHE A 26 7.51 34.94 22.01
C PHE A 26 6.18 34.23 21.79
N VAL A 27 5.15 34.92 21.25
CA VAL A 27 3.83 34.32 20.96
C VAL A 27 3.66 33.94 19.49
N GLN A 28 4.66 34.14 18.64
CA GLN A 28 4.72 33.48 17.36
C GLN A 28 5.30 32.05 17.49
N SER A 29 4.74 31.23 18.37
CA SER A 29 4.77 29.79 18.20
C SER A 29 4.10 29.52 16.87
N LYS A 30 4.92 29.37 15.83
CA LYS A 30 4.49 28.74 14.59
C LYS A 30 3.92 27.40 14.99
N CYS A 31 2.61 27.32 15.05
CA CYS A 31 1.92 26.06 14.94
C CYS A 31 2.29 25.56 13.54
N THR A 32 3.44 24.90 13.42
CA THR A 32 3.72 24.08 12.26
C THR A 32 2.65 23.02 12.33
N PHE A 33 1.65 23.20 11.48
CA PHE A 33 0.75 22.12 11.11
C PHE A 33 1.70 21.04 10.56
N VAL A 34 2.05 20.08 11.39
CA VAL A 34 2.63 18.84 10.94
C VAL A 34 1.49 18.21 10.17
N SER A 35 1.45 18.49 8.84
CA SER A 35 0.73 17.62 7.95
C SER A 35 1.31 16.25 8.26
N SER A 36 0.49 15.38 8.85
CA SER A 36 0.77 13.98 8.95
C SER A 36 1.03 13.52 7.52
N SER A 37 2.31 13.50 7.11
CA SER A 37 2.73 12.76 5.95
C SER A 37 2.15 11.37 6.14
N SER A 38 1.32 10.96 5.22
CA SER A 38 0.77 9.62 5.21
C SER A 38 1.94 8.65 5.45
N SER A 39 1.72 7.61 6.24
CA SER A 39 2.70 6.56 6.59
C SER A 39 3.40 5.92 5.37
N LEU A 40 3.07 6.35 4.17
CA LEU A 40 3.58 5.97 2.86
C LEU A 40 5.02 6.44 2.62
N ASP A 41 5.41 7.61 3.12
CA ASP A 41 6.74 8.19 2.86
C ASP A 41 7.86 7.46 3.61
N ALA A 42 7.51 6.70 4.67
CA ALA A 42 8.50 5.97 5.48
C ALA A 42 9.07 4.74 4.75
N PHE A 43 8.31 4.13 3.82
CA PHE A 43 8.68 2.87 3.17
C PHE A 43 9.43 3.01 1.85
N ASN A 44 9.52 4.19 1.24
CA ASN A 44 10.06 4.40 -0.11
C ASN A 44 9.57 3.32 -1.12
N VAL A 45 8.29 2.97 -1.05
CA VAL A 45 7.65 1.93 -1.85
C VAL A 45 7.37 2.42 -3.25
N GLN A 46 7.74 1.62 -4.26
CA GLN A 46 7.29 1.84 -5.63
C GLN A 46 5.99 1.09 -5.88
N TYR A 47 4.99 1.79 -6.46
CA TYR A 47 3.65 1.24 -6.72
C TYR A 47 3.60 0.42 -8.00
N THR A 48 4.52 -0.53 -8.11
CA THR A 48 4.68 -1.45 -9.23
C THR A 48 5.14 -2.80 -8.70
N ASP A 49 5.08 -3.84 -9.54
CA ASP A 49 5.75 -5.09 -9.24
C ASP A 49 7.25 -4.84 -9.22
N LYS A 50 7.86 -5.02 -8.05
CA LYS A 50 9.29 -4.79 -7.87
C LYS A 50 9.86 -5.67 -6.78
N GLU A 51 11.05 -6.17 -7.03
CA GLU A 51 11.91 -6.83 -6.07
C GLU A 51 13.02 -5.85 -5.68
N TYR A 52 13.21 -5.68 -4.38
CA TYR A 52 14.24 -4.78 -3.83
C TYR A 52 15.50 -5.54 -3.43
N THR A 53 15.41 -6.87 -3.42
CA THR A 53 16.52 -7.79 -3.14
C THR A 53 16.51 -8.95 -4.13
N SER A 54 17.68 -9.50 -4.44
CA SER A 54 17.83 -10.67 -5.29
C SER A 54 17.44 -11.99 -4.59
N GLN A 55 17.08 -11.93 -3.31
CA GLN A 55 16.65 -13.11 -2.55
C GLN A 55 15.20 -13.51 -2.80
N VAL A 56 14.41 -12.67 -3.43
CA VAL A 56 13.00 -12.99 -3.74
C VAL A 56 12.95 -13.96 -4.90
N GLY A 57 12.35 -15.12 -4.65
CA GLY A 57 12.06 -16.14 -5.63
C GLY A 57 10.67 -16.01 -6.23
N THR A 58 9.94 -17.13 -6.27
CA THR A 58 8.55 -17.15 -6.76
C THR A 58 7.63 -16.37 -5.85
N VAL A 59 6.74 -15.55 -6.42
CA VAL A 59 5.68 -14.88 -5.69
C VAL A 59 4.35 -15.13 -6.38
N SER A 60 3.37 -15.67 -5.68
CA SER A 60 2.06 -16.02 -6.23
C SER A 60 0.93 -15.68 -5.26
N ILE A 61 -0.25 -15.37 -5.81
CA ILE A 61 -1.49 -15.25 -5.06
C ILE A 61 -2.38 -16.39 -5.51
N ALA A 62 -2.91 -17.16 -4.57
CA ALA A 62 -3.74 -18.33 -4.83
C ALA A 62 -4.92 -18.39 -3.85
N PRO A 63 -6.00 -19.09 -4.19
CA PRO A 63 -7.00 -19.46 -3.21
C PRO A 63 -6.37 -20.33 -2.12
N LEU A 64 -6.76 -20.11 -0.85
CA LEU A 64 -6.33 -20.93 0.26
C LEU A 64 -6.65 -22.42 -0.03
N GLU A 65 -5.70 -23.31 0.26
CA GLU A 65 -5.82 -24.76 0.03
C GLU A 65 -5.95 -25.18 -1.44
N ALA A 66 -5.56 -24.33 -2.39
CA ALA A 66 -5.56 -24.73 -3.79
C ALA A 66 -4.50 -25.83 -4.04
N LEU A 67 -4.95 -26.96 -4.61
CA LEU A 67 -4.06 -28.07 -4.97
C LEU A 67 -3.08 -27.70 -6.09
N ASN A 68 -3.49 -26.79 -6.97
CA ASN A 68 -2.66 -26.23 -8.04
C ASN A 68 -2.58 -24.72 -7.86
N VAL A 69 -1.39 -24.24 -7.61
CA VAL A 69 -1.15 -22.79 -7.48
C VAL A 69 -1.25 -22.14 -8.87
N THR A 70 -2.41 -21.59 -9.16
CA THR A 70 -2.57 -20.70 -10.33
C THR A 70 -2.36 -19.29 -9.84
N GLN A 71 -1.36 -18.61 -10.40
CA GLN A 71 -1.11 -17.21 -10.05
C GLN A 71 -2.32 -16.34 -10.45
N LEU A 72 -2.92 -15.71 -9.47
CA LEU A 72 -4.01 -14.78 -9.67
C LEU A 72 -3.52 -13.34 -9.52
N ASN A 73 -3.86 -12.51 -10.48
CA ASN A 73 -3.61 -11.06 -10.39
C ASN A 73 -4.87 -10.28 -10.03
N ALA A 74 -6.02 -10.96 -9.98
CA ALA A 74 -7.31 -10.35 -9.65
C ALA A 74 -8.15 -11.30 -8.79
N VAL A 75 -8.77 -10.76 -7.75
CA VAL A 75 -9.63 -11.48 -6.83
C VAL A 75 -10.99 -10.77 -6.68
N PRO A 76 -12.11 -11.48 -6.55
CA PRO A 76 -13.41 -10.84 -6.38
C PRO A 76 -13.56 -10.23 -4.97
N LEU A 77 -14.19 -9.06 -4.87
CA LEU A 77 -14.49 -8.41 -3.60
C LEU A 77 -15.43 -9.25 -2.73
N ALA A 78 -16.48 -9.82 -3.35
CA ALA A 78 -17.42 -10.73 -2.69
C ALA A 78 -16.78 -12.12 -2.51
N GLN A 79 -15.78 -12.21 -1.67
CA GLN A 79 -14.99 -13.41 -1.47
C GLN A 79 -15.79 -14.47 -0.70
N ARG A 80 -16.11 -15.58 -1.34
CA ARG A 80 -16.50 -16.82 -0.70
C ARG A 80 -15.27 -17.67 -0.31
N GLN A 81 -14.13 -17.40 -0.94
CA GLN A 81 -12.84 -18.03 -0.71
C GLN A 81 -11.88 -17.05 -0.06
N THR A 82 -10.99 -17.56 0.75
CA THR A 82 -9.83 -16.84 1.28
C THR A 82 -8.69 -16.99 0.30
N TYR A 83 -7.90 -15.93 0.13
CA TYR A 83 -6.71 -15.92 -0.71
C TYR A 83 -5.46 -15.78 0.14
N GLU A 84 -4.39 -16.40 -0.30
CA GLU A 84 -3.09 -16.32 0.34
C GLU A 84 -2.03 -15.83 -0.65
N LEU A 85 -1.06 -15.10 -0.11
CA LEU A 85 0.19 -14.78 -0.78
C LEU A 85 1.20 -15.84 -0.38
N ILE A 86 1.81 -16.48 -1.38
CA ILE A 86 2.86 -17.48 -1.23
C ILE A 86 4.11 -16.94 -1.91
N PHE A 87 5.23 -16.96 -1.22
CA PHE A 87 6.50 -16.53 -1.81
C PHE A 87 7.69 -17.26 -1.21
N ASP A 88 8.76 -17.34 -1.99
CA ASP A 88 10.01 -17.96 -1.60
C ASP A 88 11.09 -16.90 -1.37
N LEU A 89 11.88 -17.07 -0.32
CA LEU A 89 13.14 -16.37 -0.15
C LEU A 89 14.29 -17.33 -0.30
N LEU A 90 15.22 -16.99 -1.21
CA LEU A 90 16.41 -17.79 -1.56
C LEU A 90 17.49 -17.58 -0.50
N ASN A 91 17.24 -18.07 0.68
CA ASN A 91 18.15 -18.10 1.82
C ASN A 91 17.84 -19.29 2.71
N SER A 92 18.76 -19.65 3.59
CA SER A 92 18.62 -20.78 4.52
C SER A 92 17.95 -20.41 5.84
N ASP A 93 17.82 -19.11 6.14
CA ASP A 93 17.41 -18.65 7.45
C ASP A 93 16.01 -18.04 7.46
N TYR A 94 15.28 -18.30 8.53
CA TYR A 94 14.00 -17.65 8.79
C TYR A 94 14.20 -16.15 9.00
N GLN A 95 13.32 -15.35 8.44
CA GLN A 95 13.27 -13.89 8.63
C GLN A 95 11.91 -13.48 9.23
N TYR A 96 11.95 -12.51 10.14
CA TYR A 96 10.73 -11.89 10.67
C TYR A 96 10.19 -10.90 9.65
N LEU A 97 9.06 -11.25 9.06
CA LEU A 97 8.47 -10.51 7.95
C LEU A 97 7.09 -9.98 8.31
N LYS A 98 6.78 -8.84 7.73
CA LYS A 98 5.48 -8.20 7.79
C LYS A 98 4.95 -7.87 6.40
N MET A 99 3.63 -7.83 6.30
CA MET A 99 2.90 -7.43 5.12
C MET A 99 2.13 -6.14 5.40
N LYS A 100 2.16 -5.21 4.45
CA LYS A 100 1.33 -4.01 4.40
C LYS A 100 0.65 -3.90 3.05
N ILE A 101 -0.58 -3.36 3.02
CA ILE A 101 -1.37 -3.22 1.80
C ILE A 101 -1.63 -1.75 1.55
N PHE A 102 -1.50 -1.31 0.31
CA PHE A 102 -1.78 0.05 -0.12
C PHE A 102 -2.85 0.05 -1.19
N HIS A 103 -3.85 0.92 -1.05
CA HIS A 103 -4.86 1.14 -2.07
C HIS A 103 -4.35 2.18 -3.07
N CYS A 104 -4.57 1.92 -4.37
CA CYS A 104 -4.17 2.78 -5.47
C CYS A 104 -5.36 3.17 -6.34
N ASP A 105 -5.22 4.28 -7.06
CA ASP A 105 -6.14 4.66 -8.11
C ASP A 105 -5.94 3.80 -9.39
N TRP A 106 -6.67 4.13 -10.46
CA TRP A 106 -6.60 3.43 -11.74
C TRP A 106 -5.22 3.52 -12.42
N ASN A 107 -4.41 4.54 -12.10
CA ASN A 107 -3.03 4.73 -12.59
C ASN A 107 -1.96 4.11 -11.70
N TRP A 108 -2.35 3.37 -10.65
CA TRP A 108 -1.44 2.84 -9.63
C TRP A 108 -0.76 3.92 -8.79
N ILE A 109 -1.37 5.10 -8.69
CA ILE A 109 -0.93 6.15 -7.77
C ILE A 109 -1.60 5.91 -6.41
N PRO A 110 -0.89 6.08 -5.28
CA PRO A 110 -1.48 5.91 -3.96
C PRO A 110 -2.76 6.73 -3.82
N SER A 111 -3.83 6.10 -3.36
CA SER A 111 -5.06 6.81 -3.08
C SER A 111 -4.94 7.64 -1.81
N LYS A 112 -5.89 8.56 -1.62
CA LYS A 112 -5.99 9.37 -0.41
C LYS A 112 -6.79 8.69 0.71
N LEU A 113 -7.20 7.44 0.51
CA LEU A 113 -7.97 6.69 1.48
C LEU A 113 -7.12 6.32 2.69
N ASN A 114 -7.71 6.42 3.88
CA ASN A 114 -7.10 5.90 5.08
C ASN A 114 -7.20 4.37 5.11
N ASP A 115 -6.29 3.71 5.79
CA ASP A 115 -6.24 2.24 5.87
C ASP A 115 -7.57 1.63 6.34
N LEU A 116 -8.27 2.26 7.29
CA LEU A 116 -9.55 1.78 7.82
C LEU A 116 -10.73 1.91 6.84
N GLU A 117 -10.59 2.66 5.75
CA GLU A 117 -11.64 2.76 4.73
C GLU A 117 -11.66 1.52 3.83
N PHE A 118 -10.51 0.90 3.58
CA PHE A 118 -10.42 -0.31 2.75
C PHE A 118 -10.08 -1.59 3.53
N LEU A 119 -9.58 -1.49 4.78
CA LEU A 119 -9.31 -2.61 5.69
C LEU A 119 -10.22 -2.55 6.92
N SER A 120 -10.47 -3.72 7.52
CA SER A 120 -11.20 -3.81 8.79
C SER A 120 -10.30 -3.77 10.01
N ASN A 121 -9.01 -4.05 9.83
CA ASN A 121 -8.00 -4.18 10.87
C ASN A 121 -6.84 -3.20 10.62
N TYR A 122 -5.93 -3.15 11.60
CA TYR A 122 -4.67 -2.44 11.44
C TYR A 122 -3.87 -2.99 10.25
N ASN A 123 -3.29 -2.10 9.44
CA ASN A 123 -2.62 -2.45 8.19
C ASN A 123 -1.16 -2.86 8.41
N GLU A 124 -0.96 -3.86 9.23
CA GLU A 124 0.33 -4.49 9.48
C GLU A 124 0.10 -5.94 9.89
N PHE A 125 0.54 -6.89 9.07
CA PHE A 125 0.26 -8.30 9.23
C PHE A 125 1.57 -9.06 9.37
N THR A 126 1.79 -9.70 10.52
CA THR A 126 2.95 -10.56 10.76
C THR A 126 2.82 -11.86 9.97
N ILE A 127 3.90 -12.27 9.31
CA ILE A 127 3.96 -13.52 8.54
C ILE A 127 4.61 -14.58 9.42
N ALA A 128 3.79 -15.51 9.91
CA ALA A 128 4.21 -16.56 10.83
C ALA A 128 4.27 -17.95 10.19
N ASP A 129 3.60 -18.17 9.06
CA ASP A 129 3.58 -19.45 8.36
C ASP A 129 4.74 -19.53 7.37
N TYR A 130 5.62 -20.51 7.59
CA TYR A 130 6.77 -20.75 6.74
C TYR A 130 7.19 -22.20 6.72
N ALA A 131 7.88 -22.61 5.67
CA ALA A 131 8.46 -23.94 5.51
C ALA A 131 9.83 -23.87 4.86
N PHE A 132 10.79 -24.62 5.39
CA PHE A 132 12.12 -24.76 4.76
C PHE A 132 12.05 -25.73 3.58
N SER A 133 12.85 -25.45 2.55
CA SER A 133 13.01 -26.36 1.41
C SER A 133 13.58 -27.69 1.89
N GLN A 134 13.12 -28.77 1.25
CA GLN A 134 13.66 -30.11 1.47
C GLN A 134 14.68 -30.51 0.37
N SER A 135 15.07 -29.54 -0.47
CA SER A 135 15.99 -29.77 -1.58
C SER A 135 17.43 -29.66 -1.14
N ASN A 136 18.26 -30.63 -1.55
CA ASN A 136 19.70 -30.59 -1.34
C ASN A 136 20.44 -29.69 -2.35
N PHE A 137 19.74 -29.15 -3.35
CA PHE A 137 20.34 -28.36 -4.42
C PHE A 137 20.17 -26.85 -4.24
N SER A 138 19.14 -26.41 -3.52
CA SER A 138 18.84 -25.02 -3.31
C SER A 138 18.14 -24.84 -1.98
N GLU A 139 18.70 -24.00 -1.14
CA GLU A 139 18.08 -23.65 0.15
C GLU A 139 17.19 -22.43 -0.06
N TYR A 140 15.94 -22.55 0.34
CA TYR A 140 14.97 -21.46 0.35
C TYR A 140 13.95 -21.67 1.46
N VAL A 141 13.31 -20.59 1.85
CA VAL A 141 12.19 -20.62 2.81
C VAL A 141 10.94 -20.13 2.08
N THR A 142 9.92 -20.96 2.07
CA THR A 142 8.58 -20.58 1.56
C THR A 142 7.78 -19.97 2.68
N TYR A 143 7.24 -18.79 2.45
CA TYR A 143 6.34 -18.07 3.36
C TYR A 143 4.93 -18.05 2.80
N LYS A 144 3.95 -18.13 3.70
CA LYS A 144 2.52 -18.01 3.37
C LYS A 144 1.85 -17.00 4.29
N THR A 145 0.99 -16.18 3.73
CA THR A 145 0.19 -15.25 4.51
C THR A 145 -1.17 -15.03 3.86
N VAL A 146 -2.19 -14.98 4.68
CA VAL A 146 -3.56 -14.73 4.21
C VAL A 146 -3.70 -13.25 3.83
N ILE A 147 -4.24 -12.99 2.65
CA ILE A 147 -4.62 -11.65 2.24
C ILE A 147 -5.88 -11.26 3.02
N PRO A 148 -5.85 -10.16 3.79
CA PRO A 148 -6.99 -9.74 4.59
C PRO A 148 -8.18 -9.39 3.70
N LYS A 149 -9.38 -9.53 4.24
CA LYS A 149 -10.60 -9.17 3.55
C LYS A 149 -10.66 -7.65 3.36
N LEU A 150 -10.76 -7.23 2.10
CA LEU A 150 -10.88 -5.84 1.70
C LEU A 150 -12.34 -5.40 1.65
N LYS A 151 -12.61 -4.13 1.87
CA LYS A 151 -13.97 -3.55 1.90
C LYS A 151 -14.41 -2.98 0.56
N ILE A 152 -13.47 -2.57 -0.28
CA ILE A 152 -13.74 -1.92 -1.56
C ILE A 152 -12.96 -2.58 -2.69
N SER A 153 -13.49 -2.49 -3.89
CA SER A 153 -12.80 -2.87 -5.12
C SER A 153 -11.77 -1.81 -5.51
N GLY A 154 -10.75 -2.20 -6.26
CA GLY A 154 -9.71 -1.29 -6.72
C GLY A 154 -8.38 -1.96 -6.97
N ASN A 155 -7.38 -1.15 -7.21
CA ASN A 155 -6.00 -1.56 -7.39
C ASN A 155 -5.27 -1.53 -6.04
N TYR A 156 -4.51 -2.57 -5.76
CA TYR A 156 -3.80 -2.72 -4.50
C TYR A 156 -2.35 -3.12 -4.72
N ILE A 157 -1.48 -2.65 -3.84
CA ILE A 157 -0.09 -3.09 -3.72
C ILE A 157 0.08 -3.82 -2.40
N ILE A 158 0.58 -5.04 -2.46
CA ILE A 158 1.11 -5.75 -1.30
C ILE A 158 2.59 -5.41 -1.19
N CYS A 159 3.04 -5.00 -0.03
CA CYS A 159 4.43 -4.77 0.32
C CYS A 159 4.84 -5.75 1.42
N ILE A 160 5.87 -6.54 1.16
CA ILE A 160 6.52 -7.37 2.16
C ILE A 160 7.82 -6.70 2.58
N TYR A 161 8.06 -6.64 3.88
CA TYR A 161 9.23 -5.98 4.46
C TYR A 161 9.72 -6.70 5.71
N GLN A 162 10.98 -6.49 6.06
CA GLN A 162 11.55 -7.01 7.28
C GLN A 162 11.03 -6.26 8.51
N ASP A 163 10.71 -7.00 9.57
CA ASP A 163 10.31 -6.41 10.85
C ASP A 163 11.53 -5.92 11.63
N ASP A 164 12.23 -4.99 11.05
CA ASP A 164 13.35 -4.28 11.66
C ASP A 164 13.09 -2.76 11.68
N GLN A 165 13.98 -2.01 12.33
CA GLN A 165 13.83 -0.57 12.45
C GLN A 165 13.93 0.19 11.10
N SER A 166 14.43 -0.46 10.06
CA SER A 166 14.65 0.14 8.74
C SER A 166 13.43 0.05 7.84
N ALA A 167 12.50 -0.89 8.10
CA ALA A 167 11.31 -1.15 7.29
C ALA A 167 11.61 -1.24 5.78
N ILE A 168 12.74 -1.89 5.42
CA ILE A 168 13.17 -2.03 4.04
C ILE A 168 12.26 -3.01 3.30
N PRO A 169 11.61 -2.60 2.19
CA PRO A 169 10.83 -3.51 1.40
C PRO A 169 11.69 -4.64 0.82
N LEU A 170 11.18 -5.87 0.84
CA LEU A 170 11.75 -7.00 0.11
C LEU A 170 11.21 -7.04 -1.31
N PHE A 171 9.89 -6.90 -1.43
CA PHE A 171 9.22 -6.80 -2.72
C PHE A 171 7.87 -6.13 -2.60
N THR A 172 7.34 -5.68 -3.75
CA THR A 172 5.98 -5.23 -3.94
C THR A 172 5.30 -6.02 -5.05
N ARG A 173 4.00 -6.29 -4.89
CA ARG A 173 3.17 -6.99 -5.90
C ARG A 173 1.84 -6.29 -6.06
N LYS A 174 1.45 -6.13 -7.33
CA LYS A 174 0.16 -5.62 -7.76
C LYS A 174 -0.89 -6.71 -7.68
N PHE A 175 -2.07 -6.37 -7.18
CA PHE A 175 -3.25 -7.19 -7.38
C PHE A 175 -4.50 -6.31 -7.50
N ILE A 176 -5.53 -6.84 -8.12
CA ILE A 176 -6.77 -6.14 -8.38
C ILE A 176 -7.89 -6.82 -7.58
N VAL A 177 -8.70 -6.01 -6.93
CA VAL A 177 -9.94 -6.48 -6.32
C VAL A 177 -11.10 -5.95 -7.16
N TYR A 178 -11.90 -6.86 -7.71
CA TYR A 178 -12.98 -6.49 -8.63
C TYR A 178 -14.36 -6.86 -8.08
N GLU A 179 -15.37 -6.15 -8.54
CA GLU A 179 -16.77 -6.46 -8.30
C GLU A 179 -17.38 -7.06 -9.57
N ASN A 180 -18.15 -8.14 -9.40
CA ASN A 180 -18.82 -8.79 -10.51
C ASN A 180 -20.20 -8.14 -10.74
N LEU A 181 -20.21 -6.91 -11.24
CA LEU A 181 -21.41 -6.09 -11.44
C LEU A 181 -22.06 -6.31 -12.80
N THR A 182 -21.34 -6.88 -13.76
CA THR A 182 -21.82 -7.09 -15.13
C THR A 182 -21.46 -8.48 -15.62
N HIS A 183 -22.36 -9.05 -16.41
CA HIS A 183 -22.11 -10.31 -17.11
C HIS A 183 -21.74 -10.03 -18.56
N ILE A 184 -20.63 -10.60 -19.02
CA ILE A 184 -20.13 -10.45 -20.38
C ILE A 184 -20.17 -11.82 -21.07
N ASP A 185 -21.06 -11.95 -22.06
CA ASP A 185 -21.10 -13.10 -22.95
C ASP A 185 -20.14 -12.84 -24.12
N ALA A 186 -19.20 -13.73 -24.36
CA ALA A 186 -18.29 -13.66 -25.49
C ALA A 186 -18.53 -14.83 -26.45
N ASN A 187 -18.75 -14.53 -27.72
CA ASN A 187 -18.89 -15.53 -28.77
C ASN A 187 -17.86 -15.29 -29.88
N ILE A 188 -17.06 -16.31 -30.14
CA ILE A 188 -16.01 -16.28 -31.17
C ILE A 188 -16.57 -16.94 -32.43
N SER A 189 -16.47 -16.26 -33.54
CA SER A 189 -16.98 -16.75 -34.86
C SER A 189 -16.01 -16.39 -35.99
N THR A 190 -16.20 -16.99 -37.14
CA THR A 190 -15.43 -16.67 -38.34
C THR A 190 -15.77 -15.26 -38.84
N PRO A 191 -14.79 -14.46 -39.27
CA PRO A 191 -15.03 -13.14 -39.85
C PRO A 191 -15.90 -13.24 -41.11
N LYS A 192 -16.82 -12.28 -41.30
CA LYS A 192 -17.65 -12.20 -42.48
C LYS A 192 -16.85 -11.95 -43.77
N GLN A 193 -15.65 -11.37 -43.68
CA GLN A 193 -14.81 -11.09 -44.84
C GLN A 193 -13.97 -12.34 -45.19
N PRO A 194 -14.12 -12.95 -46.39
CA PRO A 194 -13.40 -14.18 -46.74
C PRO A 194 -11.87 -14.08 -46.64
N LYS A 195 -11.30 -12.94 -46.99
CA LYS A 195 -9.83 -12.72 -46.91
C LYS A 195 -9.28 -12.83 -45.50
N ASN A 196 -10.09 -12.60 -44.48
CA ASN A 196 -9.66 -12.60 -43.07
C ASN A 196 -10.02 -13.92 -42.36
N SER A 197 -10.76 -14.81 -42.99
CA SER A 197 -11.31 -16.04 -42.40
C SER A 197 -10.24 -17.00 -41.85
N ARG A 198 -9.02 -16.98 -42.42
CA ARG A 198 -7.92 -17.86 -42.02
C ARG A 198 -6.94 -17.20 -41.01
N THR A 199 -6.97 -15.89 -40.90
CA THR A 199 -5.96 -15.12 -40.11
C THR A 199 -6.56 -14.34 -38.94
N HIS A 200 -7.88 -14.16 -38.93
CA HIS A 200 -8.59 -13.37 -37.92
C HIS A 200 -9.78 -14.14 -37.35
N GLN A 201 -10.16 -13.78 -36.14
CA GLN A 201 -11.39 -14.23 -35.48
C GLN A 201 -12.28 -13.01 -35.22
N LYS A 202 -13.60 -13.23 -35.30
CA LYS A 202 -14.59 -12.23 -34.92
C LYS A 202 -15.05 -12.52 -33.49
N VAL A 203 -14.88 -11.58 -32.60
CA VAL A 203 -15.38 -11.65 -31.23
C VAL A 203 -16.62 -10.77 -31.11
N ASN A 204 -17.73 -11.38 -30.73
CA ASN A 204 -18.98 -10.67 -30.41
C ASN A 204 -19.13 -10.65 -28.90
N LEU A 205 -19.27 -9.47 -28.31
CA LEU A 205 -19.47 -9.27 -26.87
C LEU A 205 -20.91 -8.79 -26.64
N LYS A 206 -21.57 -9.38 -25.65
CA LYS A 206 -22.86 -8.92 -25.14
C LYS A 206 -22.65 -8.63 -23.64
N ILE A 207 -22.93 -7.39 -23.24
CA ILE A 207 -22.83 -6.92 -21.85
C ILE A 207 -24.26 -6.80 -21.31
N ASN A 208 -24.53 -7.48 -20.20
CA ASN A 208 -25.83 -7.51 -19.53
C ASN A 208 -25.73 -6.88 -18.14
#